data_47c92b7db9d5c0342db750ec4885f6cf
#
_entry.id   47c92b7db9d5c0342db750ec4885f6cf
#
_cell.length_a   1.000
_cell.length_b   1.000
_cell.length_c   1.000
_cell.angle_alpha   90.00
_cell.angle_beta   90.00
_cell.angle_gamma   90.00
#
_symmetry.space_group_name_H-M   'P 1'
#
loop_
_entity.id
_entity.type
_entity.pdbx_description
1 polymer ?
#
loop_
_entity_poly.entity_id
_entity_poly.type
_entity_poly.pdbx_seq_one_letter_code
_entity_poly.pdbx_strand_id
1 'polypeptide(L)'
;MMKHLTTFMTLTVSAFAFDHAYLTAVSDGIKSYDVETARYKTPEHEIPMVQTARESQIETPIITIDEKPHVIQKKLNSTNDITIFKTKEVEPINYTNTISLNKLQVSDKKQKFFHMILPAILISKANLKLKRDRVLSLMDTPQEELFKEDREFLEDLYKTYKTRDNNKLTNRLKTHPVSIILAQAAIESAWGESRFFKKGNNIFGMWSYNKNEPRIKALGTRNGKSIYVKKYASVKDAIDDYFVVIGRGAYKSFRKQRNITDDPLKLVEYLVNYCELDNYPSKLKKFIVYNKLRKFDEFKIANNNI
;
A
#
# COMPACT_ATOMS: atom_id res chain seq x y z
N MET A 1 30.55 25.16 21.67
CA MET A 1 30.52 24.65 20.28
C MET A 1 29.90 23.26 20.32
N MET A 2 28.55 23.20 20.38
CA MET A 2 27.80 21.95 20.50
C MET A 2 27.37 21.53 19.11
N LYS A 3 27.89 20.40 18.61
CA LYS A 3 27.47 19.78 17.35
C LYS A 3 26.13 19.08 17.59
N HIS A 4 25.07 19.57 16.99
CA HIS A 4 23.79 18.86 16.92
C HIS A 4 23.94 17.63 16.02
N LEU A 5 23.99 16.47 16.65
CA LEU A 5 23.91 15.18 15.99
C LEU A 5 22.43 14.94 15.66
N THR A 6 22.01 15.27 14.43
CA THR A 6 20.69 14.94 13.92
C THR A 6 20.67 13.45 13.60
N THR A 7 20.26 12.65 14.57
CA THR A 7 20.04 11.20 14.36
C THR A 7 18.88 11.01 13.40
N PHE A 8 19.17 10.67 12.15
CA PHE A 8 18.20 10.17 11.19
C PHE A 8 17.68 8.82 11.71
N MET A 9 16.48 8.85 12.29
CA MET A 9 15.77 7.65 12.71
C MET A 9 15.12 7.05 11.46
N THR A 10 15.83 6.14 10.80
CA THR A 10 15.27 5.30 9.73
C THR A 10 14.18 4.43 10.33
N LEU A 11 12.95 4.61 9.84
CA LEU A 11 11.80 3.76 10.17
C LEU A 11 12.01 2.43 9.45
N THR A 12 12.76 1.53 10.06
CA THR A 12 12.87 0.16 9.58
C THR A 12 11.65 -0.61 10.09
N VAL A 13 10.77 -1.01 9.21
CA VAL A 13 9.78 -2.05 9.48
C VAL A 13 10.56 -3.36 9.54
N SER A 14 10.99 -3.75 10.73
CA SER A 14 11.78 -4.96 10.91
C SER A 14 10.87 -6.17 10.99
N ALA A 15 11.09 -7.13 10.12
CA ALA A 15 10.53 -8.48 10.15
C ALA A 15 11.06 -9.30 11.37
N PHE A 16 10.98 -8.76 12.60
CA PHE A 16 11.39 -9.44 13.83
C PHE A 16 10.21 -10.11 14.53
N ALA A 17 9.51 -10.99 13.83
CA ALA A 17 8.56 -11.90 14.47
C ALA A 17 8.48 -13.26 13.77
N PHE A 18 9.47 -13.59 12.95
CA PHE A 18 9.50 -14.87 12.25
C PHE A 18 10.42 -15.84 12.98
N ASP A 19 9.85 -16.95 13.39
CA ASP A 19 10.57 -18.15 13.76
C ASP A 19 11.46 -18.55 12.58
N HIS A 20 12.75 -18.83 12.83
CA HIS A 20 13.75 -19.18 11.80
C HIS A 20 13.30 -20.33 10.88
N ALA A 21 12.43 -21.21 11.38
CA ALA A 21 11.83 -22.32 10.66
C ALA A 21 10.92 -21.88 9.48
N TYR A 22 10.29 -20.68 9.57
CA TYR A 22 9.41 -20.20 8.50
C TYR A 22 10.18 -19.61 7.31
N LEU A 23 11.31 -18.97 7.57
CA LEU A 23 12.19 -18.45 6.50
C LEU A 23 12.77 -19.60 5.66
N THR A 24 13.05 -20.75 6.26
CA THR A 24 13.51 -21.96 5.58
C THR A 24 12.39 -22.56 4.70
N ALA A 25 11.15 -22.63 5.19
CA ALA A 25 10.03 -23.17 4.41
C ALA A 25 9.65 -22.31 3.20
N VAL A 26 9.89 -20.99 3.25
CA VAL A 26 9.71 -20.09 2.11
C VAL A 26 10.87 -20.20 1.12
N SER A 27 12.10 -20.48 1.60
CA SER A 27 13.28 -20.69 0.74
C SER A 27 13.25 -22.04 0.02
N ASP A 28 12.78 -23.09 0.67
CA ASP A 28 12.71 -24.43 0.10
C ASP A 28 11.64 -24.59 -1.00
N GLY A 29 10.62 -23.71 -1.01
CA GLY A 29 9.64 -23.62 -2.12
C GLY A 29 10.16 -22.91 -3.37
N ILE A 30 11.38 -22.33 -3.35
CA ILE A 30 12.01 -21.59 -4.44
C ILE A 30 13.29 -22.30 -4.91
N LYS A 31 13.30 -23.61 -5.00
CA LYS A 31 14.40 -24.31 -5.65
C LYS A 31 14.31 -24.15 -7.16
N SER A 32 15.33 -23.47 -7.68
CA SER A 32 15.81 -23.41 -9.06
C SER A 32 14.79 -23.21 -10.18
N TYR A 33 14.70 -21.97 -10.65
CA TYR A 33 14.41 -21.66 -12.05
C TYR A 33 15.50 -20.73 -12.57
N ASP A 34 16.27 -21.23 -13.54
CA ASP A 34 17.21 -20.46 -14.34
C ASP A 34 16.44 -19.38 -15.11
N VAL A 35 16.88 -18.15 -14.96
CA VAL A 35 16.33 -17.02 -15.72
C VAL A 35 17.16 -16.91 -17.00
N GLU A 36 16.69 -17.55 -18.05
CA GLU A 36 17.14 -17.26 -19.41
C GLU A 36 16.76 -15.82 -19.76
N THR A 37 17.77 -15.05 -20.11
CA THR A 37 17.67 -13.64 -20.46
C THR A 37 16.97 -13.47 -21.80
N ALA A 38 15.67 -13.18 -21.80
CA ALA A 38 14.98 -12.72 -22.99
C ALA A 38 15.36 -11.26 -23.27
N ARG A 39 16.20 -11.05 -24.28
CA ARG A 39 16.50 -9.73 -24.86
C ARG A 39 15.29 -9.25 -25.65
N TYR A 40 14.62 -8.22 -25.16
CA TYR A 40 13.62 -7.48 -25.95
C TYR A 40 14.33 -6.36 -26.71
N LYS A 41 14.28 -6.42 -28.05
CA LYS A 41 14.59 -5.31 -28.95
C LYS A 41 13.47 -4.29 -28.89
N THR A 42 13.79 -3.05 -28.63
CA THR A 42 12.89 -1.88 -28.77
C THR A 42 12.77 -1.54 -30.26
N PRO A 43 11.56 -1.34 -30.81
CA PRO A 43 11.39 -0.72 -32.09
C PRO A 43 11.50 0.81 -31.96
N GLU A 44 12.35 1.42 -32.76
CA GLU A 44 12.35 2.86 -33.00
C GLU A 44 11.07 3.26 -33.76
N HIS A 45 10.28 4.15 -33.17
CA HIS A 45 9.21 4.84 -33.89
C HIS A 45 9.51 6.34 -33.95
N GLU A 46 9.63 6.82 -35.18
CA GLU A 46 9.70 8.23 -35.54
C GLU A 46 8.43 8.97 -35.12
N ILE A 47 8.59 10.16 -34.57
CA ILE A 47 7.51 11.05 -34.14
C ILE A 47 7.12 11.92 -35.32
N PRO A 48 5.86 11.88 -35.82
CA PRO A 48 5.40 12.82 -36.83
C PRO A 48 5.11 14.18 -36.20
N MET A 49 5.58 15.23 -36.85
CA MET A 49 5.24 16.62 -36.50
C MET A 49 3.75 16.86 -36.68
N VAL A 50 3.07 17.30 -35.61
CA VAL A 50 1.65 17.69 -35.67
C VAL A 50 1.56 19.18 -35.99
N GLN A 51 0.88 19.46 -37.10
CA GLN A 51 0.49 20.80 -37.53
C GLN A 51 -0.56 21.41 -36.59
N THR A 52 -0.38 22.69 -36.30
CA THR A 52 -1.31 23.55 -35.56
C THR A 52 -2.69 23.56 -36.19
N ALA A 53 -3.72 23.16 -35.44
CA ALA A 53 -5.12 23.32 -35.78
C ALA A 53 -5.90 23.97 -34.64
N ARG A 54 -6.42 25.15 -34.95
CA ARG A 54 -7.67 25.85 -34.56
C ARG A 54 -8.14 25.73 -33.11
N GLU A 55 -8.29 26.90 -32.49
CA GLU A 55 -9.12 27.17 -31.31
C GLU A 55 -10.49 26.50 -31.44
N SER A 56 -10.71 25.45 -30.68
CA SER A 56 -12.03 24.91 -30.39
C SER A 56 -12.32 25.19 -28.92
N GLN A 57 -13.52 25.71 -28.68
CA GLN A 57 -14.07 26.04 -27.37
C GLN A 57 -13.71 24.98 -26.33
N ILE A 58 -12.96 25.38 -25.31
CA ILE A 58 -12.64 24.55 -24.17
C ILE A 58 -13.92 24.46 -23.33
N GLU A 59 -14.74 23.45 -23.61
CA GLU A 59 -15.67 22.98 -22.60
C GLU A 59 -14.84 22.52 -21.40
N THR A 60 -14.88 23.28 -20.33
CA THR A 60 -14.32 22.87 -19.03
C THR A 60 -14.95 21.52 -18.68
N PRO A 61 -14.16 20.43 -18.59
CA PRO A 61 -14.73 19.17 -18.20
C PRO A 61 -15.33 19.33 -16.81
N ILE A 62 -16.62 19.07 -16.68
CA ILE A 62 -17.28 18.92 -15.38
C ILE A 62 -16.52 17.78 -14.70
N ILE A 63 -15.65 18.13 -13.76
CA ILE A 63 -14.96 17.14 -12.93
C ILE A 63 -16.06 16.50 -12.08
N THR A 64 -16.58 15.38 -12.52
CA THR A 64 -17.39 14.51 -11.67
C THR A 64 -16.49 14.10 -10.52
N ILE A 65 -16.73 14.69 -9.35
CA ILE A 65 -16.05 14.28 -8.12
C ILE A 65 -16.47 12.82 -7.91
N ASP A 66 -15.55 11.89 -8.12
CA ASP A 66 -15.76 10.48 -7.80
C ASP A 66 -16.29 10.41 -6.36
N GLU A 67 -17.50 9.93 -6.17
CA GLU A 67 -18.08 9.81 -4.85
C GLU A 67 -17.30 8.78 -4.02
N LYS A 68 -17.22 9.03 -2.72
CA LYS A 68 -16.59 8.10 -1.80
C LYS A 68 -17.30 6.75 -1.86
N PRO A 69 -16.60 5.62 -2.09
CA PRO A 69 -17.25 4.33 -2.22
C PRO A 69 -18.07 3.99 -0.96
N HIS A 70 -19.30 3.54 -1.16
CA HIS A 70 -20.14 3.05 -0.07
C HIS A 70 -19.57 1.72 0.47
N VAL A 71 -18.93 1.79 1.64
CA VAL A 71 -18.20 0.65 2.20
C VAL A 71 -19.10 -0.28 2.98
N ILE A 72 -19.20 -1.53 2.53
CA ILE A 72 -19.95 -2.60 3.19
C ILE A 72 -19.13 -3.18 4.34
N GLN A 73 -19.61 -3.06 5.58
CA GLN A 73 -18.96 -3.70 6.73
C GLN A 73 -19.40 -5.16 6.83
N LYS A 74 -18.43 -6.09 6.80
CA LYS A 74 -18.71 -7.53 6.83
C LYS A 74 -17.86 -8.23 7.88
N LYS A 75 -18.50 -9.01 8.76
CA LYS A 75 -17.81 -9.88 9.71
C LYS A 75 -17.59 -11.26 9.11
N LEU A 76 -16.40 -11.80 9.27
CA LEU A 76 -16.05 -13.15 8.87
C LEU A 76 -16.33 -14.13 10.04
N ASN A 77 -17.18 -15.14 9.82
CA ASN A 77 -17.42 -16.24 10.76
C ASN A 77 -16.74 -17.53 10.29
N SER A 78 -16.54 -17.66 8.99
CA SER A 78 -15.88 -18.80 8.35
C SER A 78 -15.05 -18.36 7.15
N THR A 79 -14.20 -19.24 6.65
CA THR A 79 -13.44 -19.00 5.41
C THR A 79 -14.34 -18.87 4.18
N ASN A 80 -15.59 -19.34 4.23
CA ASN A 80 -16.55 -19.25 3.13
C ASN A 80 -17.16 -17.85 3.01
N ASP A 81 -17.06 -17.02 4.05
CA ASP A 81 -17.55 -15.64 4.04
C ASP A 81 -16.62 -14.71 3.23
N ILE A 82 -15.42 -15.17 2.89
CA ILE A 82 -14.50 -14.43 2.04
C ILE A 82 -15.00 -14.50 0.60
N THR A 83 -15.37 -13.34 0.06
CA THR A 83 -15.84 -13.20 -1.33
C THR A 83 -14.68 -13.42 -2.29
N ILE A 84 -14.84 -14.34 -3.24
CA ILE A 84 -13.88 -14.54 -4.34
C ILE A 84 -14.35 -13.75 -5.55
N PHE A 85 -13.64 -12.66 -5.85
CA PHE A 85 -13.97 -11.80 -6.98
C PHE A 85 -13.54 -12.47 -8.28
N LYS A 86 -14.50 -12.67 -9.18
CA LYS A 86 -14.31 -13.28 -10.51
C LYS A 86 -14.08 -12.24 -11.60
N THR A 87 -14.52 -11.01 -11.36
CA THR A 87 -14.35 -9.85 -12.24
C THR A 87 -13.29 -8.91 -11.70
N LYS A 88 -12.85 -7.94 -12.51
CA LYS A 88 -11.92 -6.89 -12.09
C LYS A 88 -12.58 -5.81 -11.24
N GLU A 89 -13.91 -5.78 -11.18
CA GLU A 89 -14.69 -4.90 -10.33
C GLU A 89 -14.96 -5.58 -8.99
N VAL A 90 -14.56 -4.91 -7.92
CA VAL A 90 -14.54 -5.45 -6.56
C VAL A 90 -15.51 -4.65 -5.70
N GLU A 91 -16.45 -5.34 -5.08
CA GLU A 91 -17.32 -4.72 -4.08
C GLU A 91 -16.49 -4.11 -2.94
N PRO A 92 -16.85 -2.91 -2.47
CA PRO A 92 -16.13 -2.19 -1.42
C PRO A 92 -16.38 -2.81 -0.03
N ILE A 93 -15.97 -4.05 0.18
CA ILE A 93 -16.15 -4.78 1.44
C ILE A 93 -15.00 -4.46 2.40
N ASN A 94 -15.32 -3.98 3.60
CA ASN A 94 -14.39 -3.90 4.71
C ASN A 94 -14.64 -5.05 5.69
N TYR A 95 -13.77 -6.03 5.72
CA TYR A 95 -13.83 -7.09 6.71
C TYR A 95 -13.43 -6.56 8.09
N THR A 96 -14.36 -6.63 9.06
CA THR A 96 -14.19 -6.07 10.40
C THR A 96 -13.33 -6.93 11.32
N ASN A 97 -13.06 -8.17 10.92
CA ASN A 97 -12.17 -9.10 11.63
C ASN A 97 -11.40 -9.95 10.63
N THR A 98 -10.43 -10.68 11.14
CA THR A 98 -9.64 -11.67 10.39
C THR A 98 -9.90 -13.09 10.92
N ILE A 99 -9.69 -14.08 10.08
CA ILE A 99 -9.80 -15.49 10.43
C ILE A 99 -8.56 -16.26 9.97
N SER A 100 -8.27 -17.38 10.65
CA SER A 100 -7.15 -18.23 10.26
C SER A 100 -7.49 -19.03 9.00
N LEU A 101 -6.53 -19.09 8.08
CA LEU A 101 -6.61 -19.87 6.85
C LEU A 101 -5.79 -21.16 6.90
N ASN A 102 -5.26 -21.53 8.08
CA ASN A 102 -4.32 -22.64 8.25
C ASN A 102 -4.87 -24.02 7.85
N LYS A 103 -6.19 -24.21 7.98
CA LYS A 103 -6.84 -25.47 7.68
C LYS A 103 -7.10 -25.70 6.20
N LEU A 104 -6.84 -24.68 5.36
CA LEU A 104 -7.06 -24.75 3.92
C LEU A 104 -5.85 -25.34 3.20
N GLN A 105 -6.10 -25.98 2.07
CA GLN A 105 -5.05 -26.35 1.12
C GLN A 105 -4.30 -25.10 0.64
N VAL A 106 -3.03 -25.25 0.28
CA VAL A 106 -2.14 -24.11 -0.04
C VAL A 106 -2.71 -23.22 -1.13
N SER A 107 -3.30 -23.79 -2.18
CA SER A 107 -3.95 -23.03 -3.27
C SER A 107 -5.07 -22.15 -2.76
N ASP A 108 -5.99 -22.74 -1.98
CA ASP A 108 -7.17 -22.07 -1.45
C ASP A 108 -6.80 -21.02 -0.40
N LYS A 109 -5.81 -21.35 0.44
CA LYS A 109 -5.25 -20.40 1.41
C LYS A 109 -4.73 -19.14 0.71
N LYS A 110 -3.93 -19.29 -0.34
CA LYS A 110 -3.40 -18.17 -1.11
C LYS A 110 -4.52 -17.36 -1.76
N GLN A 111 -5.46 -18.03 -2.43
CA GLN A 111 -6.57 -17.37 -3.08
C GLN A 111 -7.41 -16.58 -2.06
N LYS A 112 -7.86 -17.23 -0.99
CA LYS A 112 -8.68 -16.57 0.04
C LYS A 112 -7.94 -15.44 0.73
N PHE A 113 -6.64 -15.58 1.00
CA PHE A 113 -5.85 -14.49 1.56
C PHE A 113 -5.85 -13.25 0.66
N PHE A 114 -5.54 -13.41 -0.62
CA PHE A 114 -5.51 -12.26 -1.54
C PHE A 114 -6.88 -11.61 -1.66
N HIS A 115 -7.95 -12.40 -1.79
CA HIS A 115 -9.30 -11.85 -1.93
C HIS A 115 -9.86 -11.26 -0.62
N MET A 116 -9.38 -11.68 0.54
CA MET A 116 -9.69 -11.06 1.83
C MET A 116 -9.05 -9.66 1.98
N ILE A 117 -7.84 -9.48 1.44
CA ILE A 117 -7.09 -8.21 1.60
C ILE A 117 -7.39 -7.22 0.47
N LEU A 118 -7.69 -7.70 -0.72
CA LEU A 118 -7.87 -6.91 -1.93
C LEU A 118 -8.89 -5.76 -1.79
N PRO A 119 -10.11 -5.96 -1.26
CA PRO A 119 -11.08 -4.87 -1.16
C PRO A 119 -10.57 -3.72 -0.28
N ALA A 120 -9.92 -4.04 0.85
CA ALA A 120 -9.35 -3.04 1.75
C ALA A 120 -8.27 -2.20 1.06
N ILE A 121 -7.41 -2.81 0.23
CA ILE A 121 -6.41 -2.09 -0.58
C ILE A 121 -7.11 -1.14 -1.55
N LEU A 122 -8.10 -1.62 -2.28
CA LEU A 122 -8.79 -0.84 -3.31
C LEU A 122 -9.60 0.32 -2.71
N ILE A 123 -10.27 0.11 -1.57
CA ILE A 123 -10.96 1.18 -0.82
C ILE A 123 -9.96 2.26 -0.38
N SER A 124 -8.82 1.86 0.19
CA SER A 124 -7.78 2.81 0.62
C SER A 124 -7.20 3.59 -0.56
N LYS A 125 -6.99 2.93 -1.71
CA LYS A 125 -6.52 3.60 -2.95
C LYS A 125 -7.56 4.60 -3.47
N ALA A 126 -8.84 4.24 -3.50
CA ALA A 126 -9.93 5.14 -3.92
C ALA A 126 -10.00 6.37 -3.00
N ASN A 127 -9.98 6.17 -1.68
CA ASN A 127 -9.97 7.27 -0.72
C ASN A 127 -8.77 8.20 -0.88
N LEU A 128 -7.58 7.66 -1.18
CA LEU A 128 -6.39 8.48 -1.43
C LEU A 128 -6.47 9.25 -2.75
N LYS A 129 -7.07 8.64 -3.78
CA LYS A 129 -7.35 9.33 -5.05
C LYS A 129 -8.26 10.54 -4.81
N LEU A 130 -9.39 10.36 -4.12
CA LEU A 130 -10.31 11.44 -3.78
C LEU A 130 -9.63 12.57 -2.99
N LYS A 131 -8.83 12.22 -1.97
CA LYS A 131 -8.06 13.21 -1.22
C LYS A 131 -7.08 13.96 -2.10
N ARG A 132 -6.39 13.25 -2.99
CA ARG A 132 -5.43 13.83 -3.91
C ARG A 132 -6.10 14.77 -4.90
N ASP A 133 -7.22 14.34 -5.48
CA ASP A 133 -7.97 15.13 -6.45
C ASP A 133 -8.54 16.40 -5.81
N ARG A 134 -9.05 16.32 -4.57
CA ARG A 134 -9.46 17.52 -3.80
C ARG A 134 -8.28 18.45 -3.52
N VAL A 135 -7.10 17.95 -3.16
CA VAL A 135 -5.90 18.80 -3.00
C VAL A 135 -5.55 19.48 -4.32
N LEU A 136 -5.62 18.77 -5.45
CA LEU A 136 -5.35 19.33 -6.77
C LEU A 136 -6.34 20.45 -7.14
N SER A 137 -7.64 20.28 -6.85
CA SER A 137 -8.65 21.32 -7.13
C SER A 137 -8.49 22.57 -6.27
N LEU A 138 -7.80 22.48 -5.13
CA LEU A 138 -7.56 23.60 -4.22
C LEU A 138 -6.20 24.29 -4.41
N MET A 139 -5.34 23.77 -5.31
CA MET A 139 -3.95 24.23 -5.41
C MET A 139 -3.80 25.69 -5.81
N ASP A 140 -4.67 26.16 -6.70
CA ASP A 140 -4.59 27.51 -7.28
C ASP A 140 -5.50 28.52 -6.53
N THR A 141 -6.21 28.07 -5.50
CA THR A 141 -7.06 28.93 -4.67
C THR A 141 -6.22 29.56 -3.55
N PRO A 142 -6.19 30.90 -3.42
CA PRO A 142 -5.55 31.58 -2.30
C PRO A 142 -6.08 31.07 -0.95
N GLN A 143 -5.20 30.97 0.04
CA GLN A 143 -5.55 30.34 1.32
C GLN A 143 -6.69 31.08 2.06
N GLU A 144 -6.76 32.40 1.88
CA GLU A 144 -7.80 33.28 2.42
C GLU A 144 -9.18 33.04 1.79
N GLU A 145 -9.20 32.59 0.53
CA GLU A 145 -10.45 32.33 -0.23
C GLU A 145 -10.98 30.91 -0.02
N LEU A 146 -10.18 30.01 0.59
CA LEU A 146 -10.63 28.66 0.89
C LEU A 146 -11.77 28.65 1.92
N PHE A 147 -12.74 27.77 1.73
CA PHE A 147 -13.74 27.49 2.74
C PHE A 147 -13.09 26.89 4.01
N LYS A 148 -13.75 27.05 5.14
CA LYS A 148 -13.24 26.55 6.43
C LYS A 148 -12.94 25.05 6.38
N GLU A 149 -13.84 24.27 5.78
CA GLU A 149 -13.76 22.82 5.64
C GLU A 149 -12.56 22.40 4.79
N ASP A 150 -12.19 23.18 3.77
CA ASP A 150 -11.03 22.91 2.92
C ASP A 150 -9.73 23.26 3.64
N ARG A 151 -9.70 24.34 4.42
CA ARG A 151 -8.56 24.66 5.26
C ARG A 151 -8.29 23.57 6.30
N GLU A 152 -9.33 23.11 7.01
CA GLU A 152 -9.24 22.03 8.00
C GLU A 152 -8.75 20.72 7.35
N PHE A 153 -9.32 20.37 6.20
CA PHE A 153 -8.91 19.21 5.40
C PHE A 153 -7.42 19.28 5.01
N LEU A 154 -6.95 20.41 4.49
CA LEU A 154 -5.54 20.58 4.13
C LEU A 154 -4.63 20.52 5.36
N GLU A 155 -4.99 21.16 6.46
CA GLU A 155 -4.22 21.15 7.71
C GLU A 155 -4.05 19.72 8.26
N ASP A 156 -5.10 18.91 8.24
CA ASP A 156 -5.02 17.50 8.66
C ASP A 156 -4.09 16.69 7.76
N LEU A 157 -4.13 16.93 6.45
CA LEU A 157 -3.21 16.27 5.52
C LEU A 157 -1.77 16.77 5.70
N TYR A 158 -1.55 18.07 5.92
CA TYR A 158 -0.21 18.61 6.17
C TYR A 158 0.42 18.01 7.43
N LYS A 159 -0.35 17.89 8.51
CA LYS A 159 0.09 17.21 9.75
C LYS A 159 0.39 15.74 9.50
N THR A 160 -0.53 15.04 8.83
CA THR A 160 -0.40 13.59 8.55
C THR A 160 0.81 13.31 7.67
N TYR A 161 0.96 14.05 6.59
CA TYR A 161 2.03 13.82 5.61
C TYR A 161 3.27 14.66 5.85
N LYS A 162 3.32 15.49 6.92
CA LYS A 162 4.48 16.32 7.33
C LYS A 162 5.02 17.21 6.19
N THR A 163 4.14 17.92 5.52
CA THR A 163 4.47 18.90 4.46
C THR A 163 3.36 19.92 4.33
N ARG A 164 3.71 21.18 4.07
CA ARG A 164 2.79 22.27 3.69
C ARG A 164 2.90 22.64 2.21
N ASP A 165 3.70 21.92 1.46
CA ASP A 165 3.87 22.07 0.02
C ASP A 165 2.87 21.16 -0.70
N ASN A 166 1.91 21.74 -1.43
CA ASN A 166 0.84 21.01 -2.11
C ASN A 166 1.37 20.07 -3.20
N ASN A 167 2.43 20.43 -3.92
CA ASN A 167 3.06 19.56 -4.89
C ASN A 167 3.68 18.31 -4.23
N LYS A 168 4.32 18.49 -3.06
CA LYS A 168 4.82 17.36 -2.28
C LYS A 168 3.67 16.54 -1.69
N LEU A 169 2.60 17.20 -1.23
CA LEU A 169 1.44 16.54 -0.67
C LEU A 169 0.76 15.64 -1.71
N THR A 170 0.46 16.16 -2.89
CA THR A 170 -0.15 15.40 -4.01
C THR A 170 0.71 14.22 -4.42
N ASN A 171 2.04 14.38 -4.44
CA ASN A 171 2.97 13.26 -4.65
C ASN A 171 2.89 12.23 -3.51
N ARG A 172 2.81 12.66 -2.25
CA ARG A 172 2.71 11.77 -1.09
C ARG A 172 1.40 10.98 -1.03
N LEU A 173 0.32 11.55 -1.54
CA LEU A 173 -1.00 10.92 -1.65
C LEU A 173 -1.12 9.93 -2.81
N LYS A 174 -0.18 9.93 -3.77
CA LYS A 174 -0.20 9.00 -4.90
C LYS A 174 -0.05 7.55 -4.41
N THR A 175 -0.83 6.64 -4.97
CA THR A 175 -0.78 5.19 -4.66
C THR A 175 0.20 4.45 -5.59
N HIS A 176 0.30 3.13 -5.45
CA HIS A 176 1.15 2.26 -6.26
C HIS A 176 0.44 0.92 -6.53
N PRO A 177 1.02 0.01 -7.35
CA PRO A 177 0.38 -1.24 -7.75
C PRO A 177 -0.09 -2.11 -6.58
N VAL A 178 -1.26 -2.73 -6.74
CA VAL A 178 -1.88 -3.64 -5.77
C VAL A 178 -1.00 -4.85 -5.50
N SER A 179 -0.34 -5.36 -6.56
CA SER A 179 0.56 -6.52 -6.47
C SER A 179 1.68 -6.35 -5.46
N ILE A 180 2.24 -5.14 -5.32
CA ILE A 180 3.27 -4.82 -4.32
C ILE A 180 2.69 -4.97 -2.92
N ILE A 181 1.52 -4.36 -2.68
CA ILE A 181 0.87 -4.34 -1.36
C ILE A 181 0.46 -5.76 -0.94
N LEU A 182 -0.12 -6.54 -1.88
CA LEU A 182 -0.48 -7.94 -1.62
C LEU A 182 0.74 -8.81 -1.31
N ALA A 183 1.85 -8.61 -2.03
CA ALA A 183 3.08 -9.34 -1.77
C ALA A 183 3.65 -9.02 -0.38
N GLN A 184 3.73 -7.74 -0.02
CA GLN A 184 4.16 -7.31 1.30
C GLN A 184 3.22 -7.83 2.40
N ALA A 185 1.90 -7.70 2.20
CA ALA A 185 0.90 -8.21 3.12
C ALA A 185 1.06 -9.72 3.39
N ALA A 186 1.29 -10.52 2.35
CA ALA A 186 1.46 -11.96 2.49
C ALA A 186 2.78 -12.31 3.21
N ILE A 187 3.87 -11.64 2.86
CA ILE A 187 5.19 -11.87 3.47
C ILE A 187 5.17 -11.45 4.94
N GLU A 188 4.76 -10.22 5.24
CA GLU A 188 4.84 -9.63 6.59
C GLU A 188 3.86 -10.27 7.59
N SER A 189 2.71 -10.77 7.10
CA SER A 189 1.71 -11.41 7.94
C SER A 189 1.82 -12.94 8.02
N ALA A 190 2.80 -13.55 7.33
CA ALA A 190 2.86 -15.01 7.18
C ALA A 190 1.55 -15.58 6.60
N TRP A 191 1.03 -14.98 5.52
CA TRP A 191 -0.25 -15.37 4.93
C TRP A 191 -1.43 -15.22 5.90
N GLY A 192 -1.40 -14.19 6.76
CA GLY A 192 -2.43 -13.91 7.74
C GLY A 192 -2.30 -14.70 9.06
N GLU A 193 -1.21 -15.45 9.26
CA GLU A 193 -1.05 -16.31 10.44
C GLU A 193 -0.24 -15.64 11.56
N SER A 194 0.36 -14.49 11.32
CA SER A 194 1.10 -13.80 12.35
C SER A 194 0.20 -13.39 13.52
N ARG A 195 0.75 -13.43 14.73
CA ARG A 195 0.04 -13.02 15.95
C ARG A 195 -0.44 -11.57 15.88
N PHE A 196 0.33 -10.69 15.26
CA PHE A 196 0.01 -9.27 15.14
C PHE A 196 -1.16 -9.02 14.19
N PHE A 197 -1.25 -9.79 13.11
CA PHE A 197 -2.39 -9.74 12.21
C PHE A 197 -3.65 -10.28 12.90
N LYS A 198 -3.58 -11.48 13.51
CA LYS A 198 -4.74 -12.13 14.15
C LYS A 198 -5.29 -11.37 15.36
N LYS A 199 -4.43 -10.70 16.14
CA LYS A 199 -4.84 -10.01 17.38
C LYS A 199 -5.03 -8.50 17.21
N GLY A 200 -4.59 -7.92 16.09
CA GLY A 200 -4.59 -6.47 15.94
C GLY A 200 -4.66 -5.97 14.52
N ASN A 201 -5.08 -6.79 13.55
CA ASN A 201 -5.21 -6.43 12.14
C ASN A 201 -3.93 -5.82 11.54
N ASN A 202 -2.79 -5.97 12.22
CA ASN A 202 -1.52 -5.37 11.80
C ASN A 202 -0.82 -6.27 10.80
N ILE A 203 -1.17 -6.09 9.53
CA ILE A 203 -0.74 -6.94 8.43
C ILE A 203 0.71 -6.68 8.00
N PHE A 204 1.26 -5.49 8.31
CA PHE A 204 2.61 -5.07 7.89
C PHE A 204 3.62 -5.02 9.05
N GLY A 205 3.24 -5.42 10.25
CA GLY A 205 4.12 -5.35 11.41
C GLY A 205 4.46 -3.92 11.87
N MET A 206 3.59 -2.95 11.60
CA MET A 206 3.84 -1.53 11.93
C MET A 206 4.09 -1.31 13.41
N TRP A 207 5.20 -0.64 13.73
CA TRP A 207 5.60 -0.34 15.10
C TRP A 207 4.77 0.77 15.71
N SER A 208 4.53 0.64 17.04
CA SER A 208 3.90 1.65 17.87
C SER A 208 4.93 2.37 18.71
N TYR A 209 5.03 3.68 18.53
CA TYR A 209 5.89 4.57 19.33
C TYR A 209 5.07 5.43 20.30
N ASN A 210 3.76 5.53 20.11
CA ASN A 210 2.86 6.28 20.96
C ASN A 210 2.29 5.37 22.06
N LYS A 211 2.51 5.73 23.32
CA LYS A 211 2.01 4.95 24.48
C LYS A 211 0.49 5.00 24.60
N ASN A 212 -0.15 6.01 24.01
CA ASN A 212 -1.58 6.26 24.13
C ASN A 212 -2.39 5.65 22.97
N GLU A 213 -1.74 4.97 21.98
CA GLU A 213 -2.44 4.28 20.92
C GLU A 213 -2.64 2.78 21.24
N PRO A 214 -3.71 2.14 20.71
CA PRO A 214 -3.89 0.70 20.83
C PRO A 214 -2.69 -0.05 20.26
N ARG A 215 -2.10 -0.96 21.06
CA ARG A 215 -0.85 -1.64 20.68
C ARG A 215 -0.70 -3.01 21.31
N ILE A 216 0.14 -3.84 20.72
CA ILE A 216 0.46 -5.19 21.17
C ILE A 216 1.95 -5.26 21.47
N LYS A 217 2.33 -5.76 22.67
CA LYS A 217 3.72 -6.01 23.01
C LYS A 217 4.26 -7.18 22.18
N ALA A 218 5.44 -7.00 21.58
CA ALA A 218 6.17 -8.10 20.95
C ALA A 218 6.74 -9.04 22.01
N LEU A 219 7.04 -10.29 21.64
CA LEU A 219 7.67 -11.25 22.56
C LEU A 219 9.15 -10.94 22.76
N GLY A 220 9.82 -10.40 21.73
CA GLY A 220 11.22 -10.01 21.78
C GLY A 220 11.43 -8.57 22.26
N THR A 221 12.70 -8.24 22.46
CA THR A 221 13.20 -6.91 22.78
C THR A 221 14.19 -6.46 21.71
N ARG A 222 14.39 -5.15 21.56
CA ARG A 222 15.47 -4.58 20.74
C ARG A 222 16.30 -3.64 21.61
N ASN A 223 17.61 -3.89 21.67
CA ASN A 223 18.54 -3.14 22.54
C ASN A 223 18.03 -3.06 23.99
N GLY A 224 17.55 -4.20 24.55
CA GLY A 224 17.01 -4.29 25.90
C GLY A 224 15.64 -3.64 26.13
N LYS A 225 15.04 -3.00 25.12
CA LYS A 225 13.75 -2.31 25.23
C LYS A 225 12.61 -3.11 24.62
N SER A 226 11.45 -3.12 25.29
CA SER A 226 10.23 -3.73 24.76
C SER A 226 9.79 -3.08 23.48
N ILE A 227 9.44 -3.89 22.48
CA ILE A 227 8.88 -3.46 21.20
C ILE A 227 7.37 -3.58 21.27
N TYR A 228 6.69 -2.61 20.67
CA TYR A 228 5.23 -2.62 20.50
C TYR A 228 4.88 -2.41 19.04
N VAL A 229 3.83 -3.07 18.60
CA VAL A 229 3.24 -2.89 17.28
C VAL A 229 1.83 -2.33 17.41
N LYS A 230 1.40 -1.55 16.42
CA LYS A 230 0.07 -0.95 16.40
C LYS A 230 -1.02 -2.02 16.36
N LYS A 231 -2.16 -1.71 16.97
CA LYS A 231 -3.40 -2.47 16.83
C LYS A 231 -4.40 -1.60 16.09
N TYR A 232 -4.95 -2.12 14.99
CA TYR A 232 -5.93 -1.44 14.14
C TYR A 232 -7.33 -1.98 14.34
N ALA A 233 -8.36 -1.17 14.09
CA ALA A 233 -9.76 -1.58 14.16
C ALA A 233 -10.10 -2.53 13.00
N SER A 234 -9.50 -2.32 11.81
CA SER A 234 -9.67 -3.17 10.64
C SER A 234 -8.36 -3.34 9.86
N VAL A 235 -8.34 -4.27 8.90
CA VAL A 235 -7.23 -4.42 7.95
C VAL A 235 -7.09 -3.17 7.07
N LYS A 236 -8.21 -2.53 6.73
CA LYS A 236 -8.22 -1.28 5.96
C LYS A 236 -7.46 -0.17 6.69
N ASP A 237 -7.63 -0.03 8.00
CA ASP A 237 -6.93 1.00 8.77
C ASP A 237 -5.41 0.75 8.79
N ALA A 238 -4.99 -0.51 8.81
CA ALA A 238 -3.57 -0.87 8.68
C ALA A 238 -3.01 -0.52 7.30
N ILE A 239 -3.82 -0.66 6.24
CA ILE A 239 -3.45 -0.30 4.87
C ILE A 239 -3.40 1.22 4.71
N ASP A 240 -4.32 1.96 5.31
CA ASP A 240 -4.29 3.44 5.31
C ASP A 240 -3.01 3.96 5.97
N ASP A 241 -2.63 3.42 7.13
CA ASP A 241 -1.38 3.79 7.80
C ASP A 241 -0.13 3.38 6.99
N TYR A 242 -0.17 2.22 6.33
CA TYR A 242 0.88 1.82 5.40
C TYR A 242 1.08 2.85 4.28
N PHE A 243 0.02 3.34 3.66
CA PHE A 243 0.12 4.38 2.64
C PHE A 243 0.68 5.70 3.20
N VAL A 244 0.33 6.07 4.44
CA VAL A 244 0.92 7.22 5.11
C VAL A 244 2.43 7.02 5.32
N VAL A 245 2.86 5.83 5.74
CA VAL A 245 4.29 5.50 5.94
C VAL A 245 5.06 5.57 4.62
N ILE A 246 4.55 4.95 3.55
CA ILE A 246 5.17 5.02 2.21
C ILE A 246 5.12 6.45 1.64
N GLY A 247 4.05 7.17 1.91
CA GLY A 247 3.86 8.56 1.49
C GLY A 247 4.84 9.56 2.13
N ARG A 248 5.51 9.19 3.24
CA ARG A 248 6.44 10.08 3.94
C ARG A 248 7.73 9.34 4.32
N GLY A 249 8.68 10.05 4.93
CA GLY A 249 9.90 9.44 5.48
C GLY A 249 10.86 8.87 4.44
N ALA A 250 11.42 7.72 4.71
CA ALA A 250 12.56 7.12 4.03
C ALA A 250 12.32 6.69 2.57
N TYR A 251 11.08 6.71 2.09
CA TYR A 251 10.69 6.19 0.76
C TYR A 251 10.75 7.24 -0.36
N LYS A 252 11.65 8.23 -0.29
CA LYS A 252 11.75 9.33 -1.27
C LYS A 252 12.05 8.80 -2.68
N SER A 253 12.98 7.87 -2.82
CA SER A 253 13.36 7.26 -4.10
C SER A 253 12.19 6.47 -4.70
N PHE A 254 11.48 5.68 -3.89
CA PHE A 254 10.27 4.97 -4.31
C PHE A 254 9.19 5.95 -4.83
N ARG A 255 8.92 7.04 -4.08
CA ARG A 255 7.97 8.06 -4.51
C ARG A 255 8.37 8.78 -5.79
N LYS A 256 9.68 9.02 -6.02
CA LYS A 256 10.19 9.58 -7.28
C LYS A 256 9.95 8.60 -8.43
N GLN A 257 10.31 7.34 -8.24
CA GLN A 257 10.15 6.33 -9.29
C GLN A 257 8.69 6.04 -9.64
N ARG A 258 7.78 6.06 -8.68
CA ARG A 258 6.34 5.91 -8.87
C ARG A 258 5.71 6.99 -9.77
N ASN A 259 6.40 8.12 -10.01
CA ASN A 259 5.97 9.13 -10.97
C ASN A 259 6.42 8.82 -12.40
N ILE A 260 7.34 7.88 -12.56
CA ILE A 260 7.93 7.52 -13.86
C ILE A 260 7.32 6.22 -14.39
N THR A 261 6.98 5.28 -13.52
CA THR A 261 6.47 3.97 -13.92
C THR A 261 5.47 3.42 -12.91
N ASP A 262 4.51 2.65 -13.41
CA ASP A 262 3.59 1.81 -12.62
C ASP A 262 3.97 0.31 -12.70
N ASP A 263 5.11 -0.04 -13.31
CA ASP A 263 5.58 -1.43 -13.33
C ASP A 263 6.01 -1.87 -11.91
N PRO A 264 5.30 -2.82 -11.29
CA PRO A 264 5.60 -3.26 -9.93
C PRO A 264 7.00 -3.84 -9.80
N LEU A 265 7.52 -4.50 -10.85
CA LEU A 265 8.83 -5.14 -10.81
C LEU A 265 9.99 -4.13 -10.85
N LYS A 266 9.75 -2.94 -11.42
CA LYS A 266 10.70 -1.81 -11.36
C LYS A 266 10.58 -1.06 -10.03
N LEU A 267 9.36 -0.88 -9.54
CA LEU A 267 9.12 -0.12 -8.31
C LEU A 267 9.67 -0.79 -7.06
N VAL A 268 9.57 -2.12 -6.95
CA VAL A 268 10.06 -2.85 -5.77
C VAL A 268 11.55 -2.66 -5.51
N GLU A 269 12.36 -2.37 -6.54
CA GLU A 269 13.79 -2.09 -6.40
C GLU A 269 14.09 -0.89 -5.49
N TYR A 270 13.12 0.02 -5.34
CA TYR A 270 13.23 1.21 -4.50
C TYR A 270 12.64 1.02 -3.09
N LEU A 271 12.25 -0.20 -2.71
CA LEU A 271 11.76 -0.55 -1.37
C LEU A 271 12.88 -1.08 -0.44
N VAL A 272 14.14 -0.76 -0.72
CA VAL A 272 15.31 -1.18 0.06
C VAL A 272 15.22 -0.80 1.55
N ASN A 273 14.56 0.30 1.87
CA ASN A 273 14.39 0.78 3.24
C ASN A 273 13.18 0.15 3.97
N TYR A 274 12.46 -0.79 3.34
CA TYR A 274 11.27 -1.39 3.94
C TYR A 274 11.63 -2.48 4.96
N CYS A 275 12.71 -3.21 4.69
CA CYS A 275 13.18 -4.30 5.53
C CYS A 275 14.71 -4.22 5.67
N GLU A 276 15.26 -4.69 6.79
CA GLU A 276 16.70 -4.73 7.04
C GLU A 276 17.44 -5.81 6.23
N LEU A 277 16.70 -6.66 5.49
CA LEU A 277 17.30 -7.69 4.64
C LEU A 277 17.76 -7.09 3.30
N ASP A 278 19.03 -7.22 2.98
CA ASP A 278 19.64 -6.67 1.75
C ASP A 278 18.98 -7.16 0.47
N ASN A 279 18.44 -8.37 0.47
CA ASN A 279 17.79 -8.98 -0.70
C ASN A 279 16.26 -8.81 -0.74
N TYR A 280 15.69 -7.96 0.11
CA TYR A 280 14.24 -7.77 0.19
C TYR A 280 13.57 -7.40 -1.15
N PRO A 281 14.08 -6.43 -1.94
CA PRO A 281 13.52 -6.11 -3.25
C PRO A 281 13.48 -7.33 -4.19
N SER A 282 14.56 -8.10 -4.26
CA SER A 282 14.64 -9.31 -5.09
C SER A 282 13.65 -10.38 -4.66
N LYS A 283 13.52 -10.60 -3.33
CA LYS A 283 12.54 -11.52 -2.76
C LYS A 283 11.10 -11.09 -3.10
N LEU A 284 10.81 -9.81 -2.98
CA LEU A 284 9.48 -9.25 -3.28
C LEU A 284 9.15 -9.40 -4.78
N LYS A 285 10.12 -9.12 -5.66
CA LYS A 285 10.00 -9.31 -7.11
C LYS A 285 9.67 -10.76 -7.47
N LYS A 286 10.44 -11.71 -6.95
CA LYS A 286 10.21 -13.15 -7.15
C LYS A 286 8.82 -13.56 -6.63
N PHE A 287 8.40 -13.05 -5.47
CA PHE A 287 7.10 -13.35 -4.88
C PHE A 287 5.93 -12.87 -5.75
N ILE A 288 6.02 -11.64 -6.30
CA ILE A 288 5.02 -11.08 -7.22
C ILE A 288 4.87 -11.94 -8.47
N VAL A 289 6.00 -12.33 -9.09
CA VAL A 289 6.03 -13.16 -10.31
C VAL A 289 5.47 -14.56 -10.03
N TYR A 290 6.00 -15.24 -9.01
CA TYR A 290 5.61 -16.61 -8.67
C TYR A 290 4.11 -16.75 -8.35
N ASN A 291 3.54 -15.80 -7.62
CA ASN A 291 2.13 -15.80 -7.27
C ASN A 291 1.24 -15.08 -8.31
N LYS A 292 1.78 -14.68 -9.46
CA LYS A 292 1.06 -14.02 -10.56
C LYS A 292 0.25 -12.80 -10.10
N LEU A 293 0.82 -11.98 -9.19
CA LEU A 293 0.07 -10.91 -8.51
C LEU A 293 -0.23 -9.72 -9.41
N ARG A 294 0.50 -9.52 -10.52
CA ARG A 294 0.25 -8.42 -11.46
C ARG A 294 -1.18 -8.37 -11.99
N LYS A 295 -1.87 -9.52 -12.06
CA LYS A 295 -3.29 -9.55 -12.45
C LYS A 295 -4.20 -8.69 -11.56
N PHE A 296 -3.83 -8.49 -10.28
CA PHE A 296 -4.60 -7.67 -9.34
C PHE A 296 -4.38 -6.16 -9.54
N ASP A 297 -3.38 -5.74 -10.32
CA ASP A 297 -3.13 -4.32 -10.60
C ASP A 297 -4.22 -3.69 -11.48
N GLU A 298 -4.99 -4.52 -12.19
CA GLU A 298 -6.11 -4.11 -13.04
C GLU A 298 -7.45 -4.08 -12.28
N PHE A 299 -7.49 -4.55 -11.03
CA PHE A 299 -8.70 -4.56 -10.23
C PHE A 299 -9.01 -3.15 -9.69
N LYS A 300 -10.27 -2.80 -9.64
CA LYS A 300 -10.77 -1.52 -9.13
C LYS A 300 -12.04 -1.72 -8.31
N ILE A 301 -12.38 -0.75 -7.48
CA ILE A 301 -13.64 -0.72 -6.75
C ILE A 301 -14.79 -0.58 -7.76
N ALA A 302 -15.83 -1.41 -7.57
CA ALA A 302 -17.08 -1.24 -8.28
C ALA A 302 -17.70 0.10 -7.89
N ASN A 303 -18.08 0.90 -8.87
CA ASN A 303 -18.89 2.09 -8.66
C ASN A 303 -20.33 1.62 -8.43
N ASN A 304 -20.72 1.51 -7.18
CA ASN A 304 -22.13 1.29 -6.84
C ASN A 304 -22.89 2.61 -7.01
N ASN A 305 -23.15 3.01 -8.25
CA ASN A 305 -24.21 3.94 -8.53
C ASN A 305 -25.53 3.17 -8.33
N ILE A 306 -26.09 3.26 -7.11
CA ILE A 306 -27.49 2.91 -6.83
C ILE A 306 -28.27 4.20 -6.76
#